data_9c741f3b1025e9125b35be62ac055dce
#
_entry.id   9c741f3b1025e9125b35be62ac055dce
#
_cell.length_a   1.000
_cell.length_b   1.000
_cell.length_c   1.000
_cell.angle_alpha   90.00
_cell.angle_beta   90.00
_cell.angle_gamma   90.00
#
_symmetry.space_group_name_H-M   'P 1'
#
loop_
_entity.id
_entity.type
_entity.pdbx_description
1 polymer ?
#
loop_
_entity_poly.entity_id
_entity_poly.type
_entity_poly.pdbx_seq_one_letter_code
_entity_poly.pdbx_strand_id
1 'polypeptide(L)'
;MARSPRFLMIAVFLATTALPAALLSSAAVAQEEVTDAKAAELIKAADEAKARAEKAEAELKVAQAKATELQSALTKLRSQISKAEKAVKDSEAKVKPEQDKVTKADAANKPVAAAAKAARAAAEAAKKAAADAEAKAKAEEAKAVATMKALSDAQAALKAVTTAVATAKKTVTDSQAGFKTAEASVAQFKPQFDKVSEAYAAVSKEHIDKRRASEQALIKLGKLVSFAESVAPIVSRRCLACHNAKTAKGRYNMENFAGIMKGGESGAAIEIGDAESSTLFAMIEDGSMPKDADPLSPQQLAAVKKWIETGAVLDAGFATNDPLIQIMPKEVQPPAPDVYPVPIPVTAVAFNHDGSLLATSGYHEVILWKVADGSIVRRITNVAERVYDIQFTKDGQKIVIAAGTPAQIGEAKIFQISDGKLLGDLVRTDD
;
A
#
# COMPACT_ATOMS: atom_id res chain seq x y z
N MET A 1 0.90 -34.70 17.52
CA MET A 1 0.64 -33.31 17.94
C MET A 1 1.83 -32.46 17.51
N ALA A 2 1.79 -31.90 16.32
CA ALA A 2 2.84 -31.06 15.77
C ALA A 2 2.37 -29.61 15.88
N ARG A 3 3.10 -28.79 16.65
CA ARG A 3 2.85 -27.36 16.79
C ARG A 3 3.22 -26.67 15.48
N SER A 4 2.26 -26.04 14.86
CA SER A 4 2.39 -25.17 13.70
C SER A 4 3.33 -23.98 14.03
N PRO A 5 4.34 -23.66 13.21
CA PRO A 5 5.11 -22.46 13.40
C PRO A 5 4.22 -21.25 13.06
N ARG A 6 4.00 -20.37 14.02
CA ARG A 6 3.38 -19.06 13.82
C ARG A 6 4.29 -18.26 12.87
N PHE A 7 3.83 -18.08 11.65
CA PHE A 7 4.42 -17.14 10.70
C PHE A 7 4.25 -15.73 11.26
N LEU A 8 5.34 -15.18 11.78
CA LEU A 8 5.43 -13.76 12.06
C LEU A 8 5.56 -13.03 10.70
N MET A 9 4.44 -12.54 10.18
CA MET A 9 4.43 -11.63 9.03
C MET A 9 5.07 -10.32 9.49
N ILE A 10 6.37 -10.15 9.24
CA ILE A 10 6.99 -8.83 9.27
C ILE A 10 6.55 -8.14 7.99
N ALA A 11 5.40 -7.48 8.04
CA ALA A 11 5.03 -6.48 7.05
C ALA A 11 5.98 -5.29 7.24
N VAL A 12 7.10 -5.28 6.52
CA VAL A 12 7.83 -4.05 6.29
C VAL A 12 6.96 -3.23 5.35
N PHE A 13 6.10 -2.40 5.92
CA PHE A 13 5.47 -1.32 5.20
C PHE A 13 6.59 -0.45 4.64
N LEU A 14 6.82 -0.54 3.33
CA LEU A 14 7.33 0.57 2.57
C LEU A 14 6.25 1.65 2.69
N ALA A 15 6.30 2.42 3.77
CA ALA A 15 5.63 3.69 3.81
C ALA A 15 6.25 4.53 2.70
N THR A 16 5.61 4.54 1.54
CA THR A 16 5.66 5.73 0.70
C THR A 16 5.21 6.82 1.64
N THR A 17 6.15 7.63 2.10
CA THR A 17 5.90 8.78 2.93
C THR A 17 5.15 9.83 2.11
N ALA A 18 3.84 9.62 1.93
CA ALA A 18 2.95 10.74 1.97
C ALA A 18 3.08 11.29 3.39
N LEU A 19 3.75 12.42 3.56
CA LEU A 19 3.74 13.16 4.82
C LEU A 19 2.28 13.23 5.29
N PRO A 20 1.98 12.85 6.54
CA PRO A 20 0.62 13.03 7.05
C PRO A 20 0.29 14.52 6.99
N ALA A 21 -0.79 14.84 6.28
CA ALA A 21 -1.41 16.17 6.25
C ALA A 21 -2.05 16.52 7.61
N ALA A 22 -1.33 16.35 8.69
CA ALA A 22 -1.85 16.56 10.02
C ALA A 22 -0.80 17.26 10.88
N LEU A 23 -0.73 18.57 10.75
CA LEU A 23 -0.37 19.49 11.83
C LEU A 23 -0.68 20.93 11.37
N LEU A 24 -1.96 21.22 11.11
CA LEU A 24 -2.48 22.58 11.16
C LEU A 24 -2.90 22.86 12.61
N SER A 25 -1.93 23.09 13.47
CA SER A 25 -2.15 23.85 14.69
C SER A 25 -2.01 25.32 14.32
N SER A 26 -3.11 26.06 14.34
CA SER A 26 -3.14 27.51 14.27
C SER A 26 -2.43 28.07 15.50
N ALA A 27 -1.11 28.24 15.42
CA ALA A 27 -0.45 29.20 16.27
C ALA A 27 -0.86 30.58 15.77
N ALA A 28 -1.56 31.35 16.58
CA ALA A 28 -1.79 32.76 16.35
C ALA A 28 -0.43 33.44 16.20
N VAL A 29 0.00 33.64 14.94
CA VAL A 29 1.16 34.45 14.64
C VAL A 29 0.74 35.88 14.94
N ALA A 30 1.35 36.47 15.98
CA ALA A 30 1.25 37.89 16.25
C ALA A 30 1.41 38.64 14.93
N GLN A 31 0.59 39.64 14.68
CA GLN A 31 0.66 40.51 13.51
C GLN A 31 1.96 41.33 13.56
N GLU A 32 3.08 40.68 13.23
CA GLU A 32 4.34 41.35 13.00
C GLU A 32 4.29 42.02 11.61
N GLU A 33 4.65 43.29 11.54
CA GLU A 33 4.67 44.04 10.29
C GLU A 33 5.67 43.39 9.34
N VAL A 34 5.19 42.81 8.25
CA VAL A 34 6.02 42.07 7.30
C VAL A 34 6.65 43.07 6.34
N THR A 35 7.96 43.16 6.38
CA THR A 35 8.77 44.02 5.45
C THR A 35 9.42 43.16 4.36
N ASP A 36 9.82 43.80 3.26
CA ASP A 36 10.58 43.17 2.18
C ASP A 36 11.87 42.51 2.69
N ALA A 37 12.56 43.18 3.63
CA ALA A 37 13.78 42.66 4.24
C ALA A 37 13.52 41.35 5.02
N LYS A 38 12.41 41.29 5.78
CA LYS A 38 12.02 40.10 6.53
C LYS A 38 11.63 38.95 5.61
N ALA A 39 10.92 39.25 4.52
CA ALA A 39 10.60 38.25 3.50
C ALA A 39 11.88 37.70 2.85
N ALA A 40 12.86 38.54 2.51
CA ALA A 40 14.13 38.08 1.96
C ALA A 40 14.94 37.20 2.92
N GLU A 41 14.96 37.52 4.22
CA GLU A 41 15.60 36.70 5.26
C GLU A 41 14.92 35.31 5.35
N LEU A 42 13.58 35.27 5.31
CA LEU A 42 12.83 34.02 5.36
C LEU A 42 13.05 33.16 4.11
N ILE A 43 13.15 33.79 2.92
CA ILE A 43 13.47 33.10 1.65
C ILE A 43 14.86 32.47 1.76
N LYS A 44 15.89 33.22 2.18
CA LYS A 44 17.23 32.68 2.38
C LYS A 44 17.25 31.51 3.35
N ALA A 45 16.56 31.64 4.47
CA ALA A 45 16.46 30.55 5.44
C ALA A 45 15.74 29.31 4.88
N ALA A 46 14.75 29.48 4.00
CA ALA A 46 14.08 28.38 3.29
C ALA A 46 15.01 27.71 2.28
N ASP A 47 15.80 28.45 1.54
CA ASP A 47 16.78 27.88 0.57
C ASP A 47 17.86 27.06 1.27
N GLU A 48 18.39 27.54 2.41
CA GLU A 48 19.34 26.76 3.22
C GLU A 48 18.72 25.48 3.77
N ALA A 49 17.46 25.54 4.20
CA ALA A 49 16.72 24.35 4.67
C ALA A 49 16.43 23.39 3.50
N LYS A 50 16.14 23.92 2.30
CA LYS A 50 15.97 23.13 1.08
C LYS A 50 17.23 22.34 0.75
N ALA A 51 18.41 22.97 0.76
CA ALA A 51 19.68 22.29 0.49
C ALA A 51 19.95 21.15 1.47
N ARG A 52 19.61 21.34 2.78
CA ARG A 52 19.69 20.26 3.78
C ARG A 52 18.69 19.14 3.50
N ALA A 53 17.47 19.47 3.10
CA ALA A 53 16.44 18.48 2.75
C ALA A 53 16.84 17.65 1.53
N GLU A 54 17.38 18.27 0.48
CA GLU A 54 17.86 17.57 -0.72
C GLU A 54 18.99 16.58 -0.41
N LYS A 55 19.93 16.98 0.46
CA LYS A 55 20.98 16.07 0.94
C LYS A 55 20.41 14.88 1.72
N ALA A 56 19.50 15.15 2.66
CA ALA A 56 18.85 14.10 3.45
C ALA A 56 17.99 13.18 2.57
N GLU A 57 17.34 13.71 1.53
CA GLU A 57 16.60 12.93 0.53
C GLU A 57 17.51 11.97 -0.25
N ALA A 58 18.70 12.44 -0.65
CA ALA A 58 19.67 11.60 -1.33
C ALA A 58 20.13 10.43 -0.44
N GLU A 59 20.43 10.70 0.83
CA GLU A 59 20.78 9.65 1.82
C GLU A 59 19.62 8.67 2.03
N LEU A 60 18.38 9.16 2.13
CA LEU A 60 17.19 8.32 2.26
C LEU A 60 16.99 7.43 1.02
N LYS A 61 17.18 7.95 -0.20
CA LYS A 61 17.10 7.16 -1.44
C LYS A 61 18.11 6.00 -1.45
N VAL A 62 19.34 6.24 -1.00
CA VAL A 62 20.36 5.19 -0.86
C VAL A 62 19.93 4.14 0.15
N ALA A 63 19.42 4.56 1.31
CA ALA A 63 18.92 3.67 2.35
C ALA A 63 17.71 2.85 1.87
N GLN A 64 16.77 3.46 1.14
CA GLN A 64 15.62 2.78 0.53
C GLN A 64 16.05 1.73 -0.51
N ALA A 65 17.01 2.06 -1.37
CA ALA A 65 17.55 1.12 -2.35
C ALA A 65 18.16 -0.11 -1.65
N LYS A 66 18.92 0.10 -0.58
CA LYS A 66 19.51 -0.98 0.22
C LYS A 66 18.45 -1.83 0.92
N ALA A 67 17.43 -1.23 1.48
CA ALA A 67 16.30 -1.94 2.07
C ALA A 67 15.57 -2.82 1.04
N THR A 68 15.35 -2.31 -0.17
CA THR A 68 14.71 -3.04 -1.27
C THR A 68 15.57 -4.23 -1.73
N GLU A 69 16.88 -4.05 -1.84
CA GLU A 69 17.82 -5.12 -2.17
C GLU A 69 17.75 -6.26 -1.14
N LEU A 70 17.84 -5.95 0.15
CA LEU A 70 17.76 -6.91 1.25
C LEU A 70 16.40 -7.62 1.28
N GLN A 71 15.31 -6.91 1.05
CA GLN A 71 13.96 -7.49 0.97
C GLN A 71 13.83 -8.47 -0.21
N SER A 72 14.41 -8.13 -1.35
CA SER A 72 14.46 -9.02 -2.53
C SER A 72 15.26 -10.28 -2.24
N ALA A 73 16.42 -10.15 -1.60
CA ALA A 73 17.25 -11.28 -1.19
C ALA A 73 16.51 -12.22 -0.22
N LEU A 74 15.85 -11.68 0.79
CA LEU A 74 15.02 -12.44 1.73
C LEU A 74 13.89 -13.20 1.02
N THR A 75 13.21 -12.55 0.06
CA THR A 75 12.12 -13.18 -0.70
C THR A 75 12.64 -14.35 -1.53
N LYS A 76 13.80 -14.19 -2.19
CA LYS A 76 14.45 -15.27 -2.95
C LYS A 76 14.84 -16.45 -2.05
N LEU A 77 15.46 -16.18 -0.90
CA LEU A 77 15.83 -17.21 0.07
C LEU A 77 14.62 -17.97 0.62
N ARG A 78 13.51 -17.28 0.95
CA ARG A 78 12.25 -17.93 1.36
C ARG A 78 11.70 -18.86 0.29
N SER A 79 11.73 -18.43 -0.98
CA SER A 79 11.31 -19.27 -2.10
C SER A 79 12.20 -20.50 -2.27
N GLN A 80 13.53 -20.36 -2.09
CA GLN A 80 14.47 -21.49 -2.16
C GLN A 80 14.23 -22.49 -1.02
N ILE A 81 14.05 -22.02 0.21
CA ILE A 81 13.73 -22.87 1.37
C ILE A 81 12.44 -23.66 1.11
N SER A 82 11.35 -22.99 0.69
CA SER A 82 10.07 -23.65 0.42
C SER A 82 10.19 -24.72 -0.67
N LYS A 83 10.94 -24.46 -1.75
CA LYS A 83 11.21 -25.46 -2.81
C LYS A 83 12.01 -26.64 -2.29
N ALA A 84 13.04 -26.39 -1.47
CA ALA A 84 13.87 -27.43 -0.89
C ALA A 84 13.09 -28.28 0.12
N GLU A 85 12.27 -27.69 0.97
CA GLU A 85 11.39 -28.41 1.90
C GLU A 85 10.37 -29.30 1.17
N LYS A 86 9.80 -28.80 0.06
CA LYS A 86 8.93 -29.62 -0.79
C LYS A 86 9.70 -30.79 -1.40
N ALA A 87 10.89 -30.57 -1.93
CA ALA A 87 11.72 -31.63 -2.51
C ALA A 87 12.11 -32.70 -1.46
N VAL A 88 12.42 -32.31 -0.22
CA VAL A 88 12.63 -33.25 0.88
C VAL A 88 11.39 -34.09 1.14
N LYS A 89 10.23 -33.46 1.30
CA LYS A 89 8.95 -34.15 1.55
C LYS A 89 8.57 -35.12 0.40
N ASP A 90 8.73 -34.69 -0.84
CA ASP A 90 8.48 -35.52 -2.03
C ASP A 90 9.45 -36.70 -2.11
N SER A 91 10.71 -36.51 -1.71
CA SER A 91 11.73 -37.57 -1.64
C SER A 91 11.47 -38.55 -0.51
N GLU A 92 11.11 -38.06 0.68
CA GLU A 92 10.75 -38.88 1.82
C GLU A 92 9.51 -39.76 1.55
N ALA A 93 8.53 -39.20 0.81
CA ALA A 93 7.35 -39.97 0.39
C ALA A 93 7.70 -41.14 -0.56
N LYS A 94 8.81 -41.07 -1.28
CA LYS A 94 9.28 -42.14 -2.18
C LYS A 94 10.10 -43.20 -1.45
N VAL A 95 10.69 -42.88 -0.31
CA VAL A 95 11.53 -43.86 0.45
C VAL A 95 10.68 -45.04 0.94
N LYS A 96 9.54 -44.79 1.55
CA LYS A 96 8.69 -45.86 2.12
C LYS A 96 8.20 -46.85 1.07
N PRO A 97 7.67 -46.45 -0.10
CA PRO A 97 7.30 -47.43 -1.13
C PRO A 97 8.49 -48.26 -1.66
N GLU A 98 9.69 -47.68 -1.78
CA GLU A 98 10.85 -48.45 -2.19
C GLU A 98 11.31 -49.44 -1.09
N GLN A 99 11.26 -49.02 0.16
CA GLN A 99 11.52 -49.88 1.30
C GLN A 99 10.54 -51.06 1.36
N ASP A 100 9.25 -50.80 1.11
CA ASP A 100 8.22 -51.85 1.07
C ASP A 100 8.46 -52.82 -0.10
N LYS A 101 8.93 -52.34 -1.28
CA LYS A 101 9.30 -53.21 -2.41
C LYS A 101 10.48 -54.08 -2.07
N VAL A 102 11.51 -53.59 -1.42
CA VAL A 102 12.68 -54.36 -0.96
C VAL A 102 12.22 -55.45 0.02
N THR A 103 11.40 -55.07 1.00
CA THR A 103 10.89 -56.05 2.02
C THR A 103 10.03 -57.13 1.37
N LYS A 104 9.16 -56.78 0.40
CA LYS A 104 8.33 -57.77 -0.33
C LYS A 104 9.18 -58.70 -1.20
N ALA A 105 10.18 -58.15 -1.90
CA ALA A 105 11.09 -58.95 -2.75
C ALA A 105 11.94 -59.91 -1.87
N ASP A 106 12.41 -59.49 -0.71
CA ASP A 106 13.17 -60.31 0.21
C ASP A 106 12.29 -61.45 0.80
N ALA A 107 11.06 -61.09 1.20
CA ALA A 107 10.07 -62.08 1.69
C ALA A 107 9.69 -63.12 0.60
N ALA A 108 9.52 -62.69 -0.64
CA ALA A 108 9.20 -63.59 -1.75
C ALA A 108 10.39 -64.52 -2.15
N ASN A 109 11.62 -64.09 -1.93
CA ASN A 109 12.81 -64.85 -2.25
C ASN A 109 13.09 -66.02 -1.28
N LYS A 110 12.75 -65.88 0.00
CA LYS A 110 12.91 -66.94 1.03
C LYS A 110 12.20 -68.24 0.67
N PRO A 111 10.88 -68.27 0.35
CA PRO A 111 10.18 -69.52 0.00
C PRO A 111 10.70 -70.13 -1.30
N VAL A 112 11.07 -69.28 -2.28
CA VAL A 112 11.61 -69.75 -3.59
C VAL A 112 12.95 -70.42 -3.44
N ALA A 113 13.85 -69.85 -2.64
CA ALA A 113 15.15 -70.48 -2.30
C ALA A 113 14.97 -71.80 -1.51
N ALA A 114 13.98 -71.85 -0.60
CA ALA A 114 13.66 -73.07 0.11
C ALA A 114 13.10 -74.15 -0.80
N ALA A 115 12.20 -73.76 -1.73
CA ALA A 115 11.60 -74.66 -2.73
C ALA A 115 12.65 -75.21 -3.71
N ALA A 116 13.58 -74.37 -4.18
CA ALA A 116 14.70 -74.79 -5.05
C ALA A 116 15.64 -75.77 -4.34
N LYS A 117 15.89 -75.60 -3.05
CA LYS A 117 16.68 -76.50 -2.23
C LYS A 117 15.96 -77.85 -2.04
N ALA A 118 14.67 -77.82 -1.77
CA ALA A 118 13.83 -79.00 -1.63
C ALA A 118 13.69 -79.77 -2.98
N ALA A 119 13.53 -79.03 -4.07
CA ALA A 119 13.47 -79.60 -5.43
C ALA A 119 14.78 -80.32 -5.82
N ARG A 120 15.95 -79.73 -5.46
CA ARG A 120 17.25 -80.37 -5.64
C ARG A 120 17.42 -81.68 -4.83
N ALA A 121 16.96 -81.68 -3.56
CA ALA A 121 16.98 -82.85 -2.73
C ALA A 121 16.04 -83.96 -3.23
N ALA A 122 14.85 -83.57 -3.76
CA ALA A 122 13.92 -84.51 -4.36
C ALA A 122 14.40 -85.05 -5.73
N ALA A 123 15.16 -84.30 -6.48
CA ALA A 123 15.77 -84.72 -7.76
C ALA A 123 16.87 -85.80 -7.57
N GLU A 124 17.60 -85.83 -6.47
CA GLU A 124 18.53 -86.88 -6.09
C GLU A 124 17.81 -88.17 -5.72
N ALA A 125 16.60 -88.11 -5.16
CA ALA A 125 15.81 -89.25 -4.74
C ALA A 125 14.97 -89.89 -5.88
N ALA A 126 14.81 -89.18 -6.99
CA ALA A 126 13.90 -89.67 -8.06
C ALA A 126 14.51 -89.59 -9.47
N LYS A 127 15.51 -90.45 -9.75
CA LYS A 127 16.13 -90.62 -11.08
C LYS A 127 15.13 -90.95 -12.21
N LYS A 128 13.85 -91.24 -11.92
CA LYS A 128 12.80 -91.54 -12.89
C LYS A 128 11.77 -90.40 -13.12
N ALA A 129 11.78 -89.43 -12.27
CA ALA A 129 10.99 -88.19 -12.42
C ALA A 129 11.86 -86.99 -12.80
N ALA A 130 13.10 -87.22 -13.25
CA ALA A 130 14.13 -86.18 -13.39
C ALA A 130 13.78 -85.08 -14.41
N ALA A 131 13.08 -85.41 -15.50
CA ALA A 131 12.80 -84.42 -16.57
C ALA A 131 11.78 -83.36 -16.13
N ASP A 132 10.70 -83.75 -15.43
CA ASP A 132 9.67 -82.80 -14.95
C ASP A 132 10.16 -81.99 -13.73
N ALA A 133 10.97 -82.65 -12.87
CA ALA A 133 11.53 -81.96 -11.72
C ALA A 133 12.62 -80.95 -12.13
N GLU A 134 13.45 -81.27 -13.13
CA GLU A 134 14.48 -80.36 -13.67
C GLU A 134 13.84 -79.15 -14.37
N ALA A 135 12.75 -79.35 -15.12
CA ALA A 135 11.98 -78.26 -15.72
C ALA A 135 11.37 -77.31 -14.64
N LYS A 136 10.78 -77.90 -13.59
CA LYS A 136 10.27 -77.15 -12.45
C LYS A 136 11.39 -76.44 -11.68
N ALA A 137 12.54 -77.08 -11.45
CA ALA A 137 13.66 -76.49 -10.75
C ALA A 137 14.26 -75.33 -11.58
N LYS A 138 14.41 -75.46 -12.92
CA LYS A 138 14.80 -74.37 -13.80
C LYS A 138 13.78 -73.19 -13.79
N ALA A 139 12.48 -73.48 -13.77
CA ALA A 139 11.48 -72.43 -13.67
C ALA A 139 11.52 -71.69 -12.32
N GLU A 140 11.75 -72.40 -11.23
CA GLU A 140 11.88 -71.77 -9.91
C GLU A 140 13.22 -71.03 -9.76
N GLU A 141 14.31 -71.55 -10.39
CA GLU A 141 15.57 -70.84 -10.44
C GLU A 141 15.49 -69.56 -11.27
N ALA A 142 14.76 -69.58 -12.42
CA ALA A 142 14.51 -68.36 -13.19
C ALA A 142 13.68 -67.34 -12.44
N LYS A 143 12.68 -67.76 -11.64
CA LYS A 143 11.90 -66.89 -10.75
C LYS A 143 12.79 -66.30 -9.65
N ALA A 144 13.65 -67.10 -9.06
CA ALA A 144 14.59 -66.66 -8.00
C ALA A 144 15.56 -65.61 -8.56
N VAL A 145 16.10 -65.82 -9.78
CA VAL A 145 16.99 -64.84 -10.45
C VAL A 145 16.23 -63.53 -10.74
N ALA A 146 14.99 -63.64 -11.27
CA ALA A 146 14.17 -62.44 -11.51
C ALA A 146 13.86 -61.67 -10.22
N THR A 147 13.59 -62.37 -9.15
CA THR A 147 13.33 -61.76 -7.83
C THR A 147 14.59 -61.10 -7.24
N MET A 148 15.76 -61.76 -7.39
CA MET A 148 17.03 -61.21 -6.96
C MET A 148 17.41 -59.94 -7.76
N LYS A 149 17.11 -59.95 -9.09
CA LYS A 149 17.30 -58.77 -9.88
C LYS A 149 16.37 -57.63 -9.45
N ALA A 150 15.10 -57.92 -9.23
CA ALA A 150 14.16 -56.88 -8.73
C ALA A 150 14.57 -56.31 -7.37
N LEU A 151 15.10 -57.16 -6.49
CA LEU A 151 15.65 -56.73 -5.18
C LEU A 151 16.86 -55.80 -5.38
N SER A 152 17.79 -56.16 -6.28
CA SER A 152 18.96 -55.34 -6.56
C SER A 152 18.55 -53.97 -7.15
N ASP A 153 17.63 -53.97 -8.10
CA ASP A 153 17.12 -52.72 -8.70
C ASP A 153 16.42 -51.84 -7.64
N ALA A 154 15.61 -52.44 -6.78
CA ALA A 154 14.95 -51.71 -5.68
C ALA A 154 15.96 -51.15 -4.65
N GLN A 155 17.02 -51.90 -4.33
CA GLN A 155 18.10 -51.43 -3.46
C GLN A 155 18.87 -50.26 -4.08
N ALA A 156 19.13 -50.31 -5.38
CA ALA A 156 19.80 -49.22 -6.11
C ALA A 156 18.92 -47.96 -6.10
N ALA A 157 17.60 -48.12 -6.35
CA ALA A 157 16.65 -47.01 -6.28
C ALA A 157 16.57 -46.40 -4.89
N LEU A 158 16.50 -47.23 -3.85
CA LEU A 158 16.52 -46.77 -2.46
C LEU A 158 17.78 -45.98 -2.13
N LYS A 159 18.96 -46.44 -2.56
CA LYS A 159 20.21 -45.73 -2.39
C LYS A 159 20.20 -44.37 -3.07
N ALA A 160 19.71 -44.30 -4.31
CA ALA A 160 19.60 -43.03 -5.06
C ALA A 160 18.67 -42.05 -4.36
N VAL A 161 17.49 -42.50 -3.90
CA VAL A 161 16.55 -41.65 -3.16
C VAL A 161 17.14 -41.19 -1.82
N THR A 162 17.82 -42.06 -1.09
CA THR A 162 18.49 -41.69 0.17
C THR A 162 19.54 -40.62 -0.03
N THR A 163 20.34 -40.74 -1.11
CA THR A 163 21.33 -39.71 -1.45
C THR A 163 20.65 -38.38 -1.83
N ALA A 164 19.57 -38.42 -2.59
CA ALA A 164 18.81 -37.21 -2.95
C ALA A 164 18.23 -36.51 -1.71
N VAL A 165 17.70 -37.28 -0.75
CA VAL A 165 17.20 -36.75 0.53
C VAL A 165 18.33 -36.09 1.34
N ALA A 166 19.50 -36.71 1.41
CA ALA A 166 20.65 -36.13 2.11
C ALA A 166 21.09 -34.81 1.48
N THR A 167 21.16 -34.76 0.15
CA THR A 167 21.48 -33.53 -0.60
C THR A 167 20.43 -32.45 -0.37
N ALA A 168 19.14 -32.77 -0.46
CA ALA A 168 18.07 -31.83 -0.21
C ALA A 168 18.06 -31.28 1.22
N LYS A 169 18.31 -32.13 2.20
CA LYS A 169 18.46 -31.72 3.63
C LYS A 169 19.61 -30.74 3.82
N LYS A 170 20.75 -31.01 3.17
CA LYS A 170 21.88 -30.07 3.19
C LYS A 170 21.50 -28.72 2.58
N THR A 171 20.84 -28.72 1.43
CA THR A 171 20.38 -27.49 0.78
C THR A 171 19.43 -26.68 1.68
N VAL A 172 18.51 -27.35 2.39
CA VAL A 172 17.61 -26.69 3.37
C VAL A 172 18.44 -26.04 4.48
N THR A 173 19.39 -26.77 5.07
CA THR A 173 20.23 -26.25 6.14
C THR A 173 21.04 -25.04 5.68
N ASP A 174 21.68 -25.11 4.52
CA ASP A 174 22.47 -24.03 3.96
C ASP A 174 21.59 -22.79 3.66
N SER A 175 20.38 -23.02 3.11
CA SER A 175 19.40 -21.93 2.84
C SER A 175 18.89 -21.31 4.13
N GLN A 176 18.63 -22.09 5.18
CA GLN A 176 18.24 -21.58 6.49
C GLN A 176 19.33 -20.75 7.15
N ALA A 177 20.59 -21.16 7.03
CA ALA A 177 21.71 -20.38 7.50
C ALA A 177 21.83 -19.04 6.74
N GLY A 178 21.72 -19.07 5.41
CA GLY A 178 21.68 -17.86 4.59
C GLY A 178 20.52 -16.92 4.95
N PHE A 179 19.34 -17.49 5.21
CA PHE A 179 18.18 -16.70 5.65
C PHE A 179 18.41 -16.00 6.99
N LYS A 180 18.96 -16.71 7.99
CA LYS A 180 19.34 -16.10 9.28
C LYS A 180 20.34 -14.98 9.13
N THR A 181 21.33 -15.15 8.25
CA THR A 181 22.32 -14.10 7.97
C THR A 181 21.66 -12.87 7.33
N ALA A 182 20.75 -13.08 6.39
CA ALA A 182 19.99 -11.99 5.75
C ALA A 182 19.06 -11.29 6.76
N GLU A 183 18.39 -12.02 7.64
CA GLU A 183 17.57 -11.44 8.72
C GLU A 183 18.43 -10.60 9.68
N ALA A 184 19.60 -11.08 10.05
CA ALA A 184 20.54 -10.33 10.89
C ALA A 184 21.00 -9.03 10.19
N SER A 185 21.26 -9.09 8.88
CA SER A 185 21.62 -7.91 8.08
C SER A 185 20.49 -6.89 8.02
N VAL A 186 19.24 -7.33 7.85
CA VAL A 186 18.05 -6.44 7.90
C VAL A 186 17.90 -5.83 9.29
N ALA A 187 18.03 -6.63 10.34
CA ALA A 187 17.93 -6.14 11.70
C ALA A 187 19.02 -5.11 12.04
N GLN A 188 20.23 -5.30 11.53
CA GLN A 188 21.35 -4.36 11.70
C GLN A 188 21.15 -3.07 10.89
N PHE A 189 20.59 -3.17 9.67
CA PHE A 189 20.35 -2.04 8.80
C PHE A 189 19.13 -1.20 9.21
N LYS A 190 18.08 -1.84 9.77
CA LYS A 190 16.83 -1.17 10.14
C LYS A 190 17.02 0.07 11.03
N PRO A 191 17.81 0.03 12.12
CA PRO A 191 18.00 1.24 12.95
C PRO A 191 18.68 2.38 12.22
N GLN A 192 19.59 2.06 11.27
CA GLN A 192 20.24 3.07 10.44
C GLN A 192 19.24 3.71 9.46
N PHE A 193 18.41 2.89 8.83
CA PHE A 193 17.31 3.37 7.96
C PHE A 193 16.32 4.23 8.73
N ASP A 194 15.87 3.79 9.90
CA ASP A 194 14.93 4.54 10.74
C ASP A 194 15.53 5.90 11.13
N LYS A 195 16.79 5.94 11.54
CA LYS A 195 17.51 7.19 11.89
C LYS A 195 17.61 8.16 10.72
N VAL A 196 17.97 7.67 9.53
CA VAL A 196 18.05 8.51 8.31
C VAL A 196 16.65 8.99 7.91
N SER A 197 15.64 8.13 8.02
CA SER A 197 14.25 8.49 7.72
C SER A 197 13.70 9.56 8.68
N GLU A 198 13.99 9.45 9.97
CA GLU A 198 13.62 10.45 10.97
C GLU A 198 14.35 11.78 10.73
N ALA A 199 15.66 11.73 10.44
CA ALA A 199 16.43 12.93 10.12
C ALA A 199 15.91 13.62 8.86
N TYR A 200 15.59 12.87 7.81
CA TYR A 200 14.96 13.41 6.59
C TYR A 200 13.61 14.06 6.90
N ALA A 201 12.75 13.38 7.67
CA ALA A 201 11.44 13.91 8.04
C ALA A 201 11.56 15.24 8.82
N ALA A 202 12.52 15.34 9.74
CA ALA A 202 12.77 16.54 10.52
C ALA A 202 13.25 17.70 9.63
N VAL A 203 14.25 17.47 8.76
CA VAL A 203 14.81 18.50 7.87
C VAL A 203 13.78 18.90 6.81
N SER A 204 13.02 17.96 6.26
CA SER A 204 11.93 18.21 5.32
C SER A 204 10.84 19.09 5.94
N LYS A 205 10.46 18.77 7.19
CA LYS A 205 9.50 19.58 7.93
C LYS A 205 10.02 21.01 8.13
N GLU A 206 11.26 21.16 8.58
CA GLU A 206 11.90 22.48 8.76
C GLU A 206 11.89 23.28 7.45
N HIS A 207 12.24 22.64 6.32
CA HIS A 207 12.20 23.29 5.01
C HIS A 207 10.78 23.75 4.65
N ILE A 208 9.78 22.88 4.81
CA ILE A 208 8.38 23.21 4.53
C ILE A 208 7.91 24.37 5.42
N ASP A 209 8.22 24.35 6.70
CA ASP A 209 7.80 25.40 7.64
C ASP A 209 8.41 26.77 7.30
N LYS A 210 9.71 26.79 6.95
CA LYS A 210 10.39 28.02 6.53
C LYS A 210 9.88 28.53 5.18
N ARG A 211 9.67 27.64 4.21
CA ARG A 211 9.09 28.00 2.92
C ARG A 211 7.67 28.54 3.09
N ARG A 212 6.83 27.92 3.90
CA ARG A 212 5.48 28.39 4.21
C ARG A 212 5.50 29.79 4.85
N ALA A 213 6.42 30.04 5.76
CA ALA A 213 6.58 31.36 6.38
C ALA A 213 6.97 32.43 5.35
N SER A 214 7.90 32.12 4.43
CA SER A 214 8.28 33.03 3.34
C SER A 214 7.14 33.28 2.36
N GLU A 215 6.41 32.26 1.98
CA GLU A 215 5.24 32.37 1.09
C GLU A 215 4.15 33.26 1.73
N GLN A 216 3.81 33.02 3.02
CA GLN A 216 2.86 33.86 3.73
C GLN A 216 3.29 35.32 3.81
N ALA A 217 4.58 35.59 4.02
CA ALA A 217 5.10 36.95 3.99
C ALA A 217 4.92 37.60 2.61
N LEU A 218 5.23 36.89 1.54
CA LEU A 218 5.07 37.36 0.16
C LEU A 218 3.59 37.56 -0.22
N ILE A 219 2.71 36.71 0.24
CA ILE A 219 1.24 36.84 0.05
C ILE A 219 0.74 38.11 0.75
N LYS A 220 1.15 38.36 2.00
CA LYS A 220 0.77 39.60 2.73
C LYS A 220 1.28 40.87 2.02
N LEU A 221 2.44 40.83 1.38
CA LEU A 221 2.99 41.91 0.59
C LEU A 221 2.37 42.00 -0.81
N GLY A 222 1.44 41.13 -1.16
CA GLY A 222 0.85 41.05 -2.49
C GLY A 222 1.83 40.63 -3.57
N LYS A 223 2.97 40.01 -3.25
CA LYS A 223 4.01 39.57 -4.17
C LYS A 223 3.89 38.10 -4.59
N LEU A 224 2.99 37.36 -3.98
CA LEU A 224 2.67 35.98 -4.29
C LEU A 224 1.16 35.75 -4.17
N VAL A 225 0.64 34.80 -4.92
CA VAL A 225 -0.73 34.27 -4.78
C VAL A 225 -0.65 32.82 -4.38
N SER A 226 -1.38 32.41 -3.33
CA SER A 226 -1.51 31.01 -2.95
C SER A 226 -2.28 30.24 -4.02
N PHE A 227 -1.67 29.18 -4.54
CA PHE A 227 -2.37 28.26 -5.43
C PHE A 227 -3.52 27.56 -4.70
N ALA A 228 -3.24 27.02 -3.52
CA ALA A 228 -4.21 26.25 -2.73
C ALA A 228 -5.45 27.08 -2.36
N GLU A 229 -5.26 28.33 -1.92
CA GLU A 229 -6.36 29.17 -1.42
C GLU A 229 -7.09 29.94 -2.53
N SER A 230 -6.40 30.30 -3.61
CA SER A 230 -6.95 31.24 -4.59
C SER A 230 -7.20 30.60 -5.96
N VAL A 231 -6.31 29.72 -6.44
CA VAL A 231 -6.39 29.17 -7.80
C VAL A 231 -7.03 27.78 -7.83
N ALA A 232 -6.64 26.89 -6.94
CA ALA A 232 -7.17 25.53 -6.88
C ALA A 232 -8.72 25.49 -6.74
N PRO A 233 -9.37 26.35 -5.93
CA PRO A 233 -10.83 26.43 -5.89
C PRO A 233 -11.46 26.86 -7.22
N ILE A 234 -10.81 27.75 -7.97
CA ILE A 234 -11.28 28.17 -9.30
C ILE A 234 -11.19 26.99 -10.26
N VAL A 235 -10.04 26.31 -10.31
CA VAL A 235 -9.84 25.14 -11.18
C VAL A 235 -10.85 24.03 -10.82
N SER A 236 -11.03 23.75 -9.53
CA SER A 236 -11.95 22.73 -9.05
C SER A 236 -13.39 22.99 -9.51
N ARG A 237 -13.89 24.21 -9.36
CA ARG A 237 -15.27 24.56 -9.67
C ARG A 237 -15.53 24.83 -11.15
N ARG A 238 -14.55 25.34 -11.88
CA ARG A 238 -14.75 25.88 -13.23
C ARG A 238 -14.17 25.00 -14.35
N CYS A 239 -13.19 24.12 -14.03
CA CYS A 239 -12.43 23.38 -15.02
C CYS A 239 -12.60 21.87 -14.94
N LEU A 240 -12.68 21.30 -13.71
CA LEU A 240 -12.65 19.83 -13.50
C LEU A 240 -13.83 19.08 -14.10
N ALA A 241 -14.97 19.69 -14.31
CA ALA A 241 -16.11 19.02 -14.97
C ALA A 241 -15.71 18.45 -16.34
N CYS A 242 -14.81 19.13 -17.07
CA CYS A 242 -14.34 18.73 -18.39
C CYS A 242 -12.90 18.24 -18.42
N HIS A 243 -12.04 18.73 -17.51
CA HIS A 243 -10.61 18.47 -17.48
C HIS A 243 -10.19 17.57 -16.31
N ASN A 244 -10.80 16.41 -16.19
CA ASN A 244 -10.51 15.36 -15.20
C ASN A 244 -10.02 14.08 -15.88
N ALA A 245 -9.53 13.11 -15.12
CA ALA A 245 -8.98 11.86 -15.64
C ALA A 245 -9.98 11.05 -16.50
N LYS A 246 -11.29 11.16 -16.24
CA LYS A 246 -12.33 10.44 -16.95
C LYS A 246 -12.71 11.09 -18.28
N THR A 247 -12.84 12.42 -18.30
CA THR A 247 -13.31 13.17 -19.48
C THR A 247 -12.14 13.70 -20.31
N ALA A 248 -11.13 14.26 -19.67
CA ALA A 248 -9.86 14.76 -20.22
C ALA A 248 -9.99 15.45 -21.58
N LYS A 249 -10.94 16.42 -21.73
CA LYS A 249 -11.08 17.21 -22.97
C LYS A 249 -9.76 17.90 -23.31
N GLY A 250 -9.32 17.79 -24.57
CA GLY A 250 -7.99 18.24 -24.99
C GLY A 250 -6.83 17.48 -24.33
N ARG A 251 -7.09 16.27 -23.80
CA ARG A 251 -6.13 15.47 -23.00
C ARG A 251 -5.53 16.22 -21.82
N TYR A 252 -6.21 17.29 -21.37
CA TYR A 252 -5.77 18.10 -20.25
C TYR A 252 -6.48 17.64 -18.97
N ASN A 253 -5.71 17.05 -18.06
CA ASN A 253 -6.19 16.64 -16.74
C ASN A 253 -5.68 17.65 -15.69
N MET A 254 -6.62 18.31 -15.01
CA MET A 254 -6.34 19.37 -14.05
C MET A 254 -6.63 18.93 -12.59
N GLU A 255 -6.78 17.63 -12.31
CA GLU A 255 -7.11 17.12 -10.97
C GLU A 255 -6.03 17.36 -9.92
N ASN A 256 -4.81 17.65 -10.34
CA ASN A 256 -3.69 17.97 -9.47
C ASN A 256 -2.75 18.99 -10.12
N PHE A 257 -1.87 19.55 -9.32
CA PHE A 257 -0.92 20.58 -9.79
C PHE A 257 -0.01 20.09 -10.92
N ALA A 258 0.51 18.85 -10.82
CA ALA A 258 1.35 18.28 -11.86
C ALA A 258 0.64 18.19 -13.22
N GLY A 259 -0.62 17.79 -13.22
CA GLY A 259 -1.47 17.75 -14.41
C GLY A 259 -1.71 19.12 -15.02
N ILE A 260 -1.98 20.12 -14.18
CA ILE A 260 -2.13 21.53 -14.60
C ILE A 260 -0.86 22.02 -15.30
N MET A 261 0.30 21.82 -14.68
CA MET A 261 1.58 22.28 -15.24
C MET A 261 2.02 21.49 -16.47
N LYS A 262 1.63 20.20 -16.58
CA LYS A 262 1.93 19.38 -17.75
C LYS A 262 1.23 19.87 -19.01
N GLY A 263 0.02 20.41 -18.90
CA GLY A 263 -0.81 20.80 -20.02
C GLY A 263 -1.52 19.64 -20.70
N GLY A 264 -2.05 19.91 -21.90
CA GLY A 264 -2.86 18.98 -22.69
C GLY A 264 -2.19 18.52 -23.99
N GLU A 265 -3.02 18.19 -24.99
CA GLU A 265 -2.54 17.76 -26.31
C GLU A 265 -1.77 18.83 -27.09
N SER A 266 -2.02 20.11 -26.81
CA SER A 266 -1.31 21.25 -27.41
C SER A 266 0.00 21.59 -26.66
N GLY A 267 0.39 20.81 -25.66
CA GLY A 267 1.56 21.06 -24.83
C GLY A 267 1.25 21.77 -23.52
N ALA A 268 2.27 22.45 -22.94
CA ALA A 268 2.10 23.23 -21.72
C ALA A 268 1.10 24.37 -21.94
N ALA A 269 0.18 24.52 -21.00
CA ALA A 269 -0.84 25.57 -21.07
C ALA A 269 -0.47 26.83 -20.26
N ILE A 270 0.64 26.77 -19.53
CA ILE A 270 1.14 27.81 -18.63
C ILE A 270 2.60 28.10 -18.98
N GLU A 271 2.90 29.37 -19.32
CA GLU A 271 4.24 29.89 -19.39
C GLU A 271 4.56 30.57 -18.06
N ILE A 272 5.50 30.01 -17.31
CA ILE A 272 5.81 30.45 -15.94
C ILE A 272 6.35 31.90 -15.99
N GLY A 273 5.69 32.79 -15.25
CA GLY A 273 6.05 34.21 -15.19
C GLY A 273 5.43 35.06 -16.29
N ASP A 274 4.72 34.47 -17.27
CA ASP A 274 4.09 35.17 -18.39
C ASP A 274 2.65 34.72 -18.61
N ALA A 275 1.71 35.45 -18.04
CA ALA A 275 0.28 35.12 -18.18
C ALA A 275 -0.21 35.36 -19.61
N GLU A 276 0.27 36.39 -20.27
CA GLU A 276 -0.18 36.77 -21.64
C GLU A 276 0.19 35.71 -22.68
N SER A 277 1.34 35.04 -22.50
CA SER A 277 1.77 33.92 -23.35
C SER A 277 1.19 32.58 -22.92
N SER A 278 0.46 32.50 -21.78
CA SER A 278 -0.14 31.29 -21.27
C SER A 278 -1.49 30.98 -21.92
N THR A 279 -1.57 29.89 -22.69
CA THR A 279 -2.81 29.48 -23.38
C THR A 279 -3.99 29.32 -22.41
N LEU A 280 -3.72 28.82 -21.19
CA LEU A 280 -4.73 28.72 -20.14
C LEU A 280 -5.32 30.09 -19.82
N PHE A 281 -4.48 31.10 -19.61
CA PHE A 281 -4.95 32.44 -19.28
C PHE A 281 -5.68 33.09 -20.46
N ALA A 282 -5.15 33.02 -21.67
CA ALA A 282 -5.78 33.59 -22.87
C ALA A 282 -7.22 33.04 -23.05
N MET A 283 -7.42 31.72 -22.87
CA MET A 283 -8.74 31.10 -23.04
C MET A 283 -9.76 31.45 -21.94
N ILE A 284 -9.34 31.74 -20.73
CA ILE A 284 -10.27 32.18 -19.68
C ILE A 284 -10.53 33.70 -19.76
N GLU A 285 -9.59 34.47 -20.28
CA GLU A 285 -9.72 35.93 -20.46
C GLU A 285 -10.66 36.27 -21.61
N ASP A 286 -10.55 35.57 -22.76
CA ASP A 286 -11.41 35.78 -23.92
C ASP A 286 -12.80 35.11 -23.77
N GLY A 287 -13.02 34.36 -22.68
CA GLY A 287 -14.27 33.67 -22.37
C GLY A 287 -14.53 32.41 -23.19
N SER A 288 -13.54 31.90 -23.96
CA SER A 288 -13.65 30.60 -24.66
C SER A 288 -13.66 29.41 -23.69
N MET A 289 -13.15 29.62 -22.46
CA MET A 289 -13.24 28.69 -21.33
C MET A 289 -13.72 29.42 -20.05
N PRO A 290 -14.56 28.77 -19.22
CA PRO A 290 -15.16 27.43 -19.38
C PRO A 290 -16.19 27.45 -20.53
N LYS A 291 -16.17 26.38 -21.34
CA LYS A 291 -17.10 26.27 -22.48
C LYS A 291 -18.50 25.99 -21.97
N ASP A 292 -19.49 26.68 -22.58
CA ASP A 292 -20.92 26.54 -22.25
C ASP A 292 -21.29 26.87 -20.78
N ALA A 293 -20.47 27.72 -20.11
CA ALA A 293 -20.69 28.21 -18.76
C ALA A 293 -20.35 29.71 -18.65
N ASP A 294 -20.76 30.36 -17.55
CA ASP A 294 -20.43 31.76 -17.31
C ASP A 294 -18.92 32.00 -17.29
N PRO A 295 -18.42 33.13 -17.79
CA PRO A 295 -17.00 33.50 -17.70
C PRO A 295 -16.50 33.57 -16.23
N LEU A 296 -15.20 33.51 -16.04
CA LEU A 296 -14.59 33.80 -14.75
C LEU A 296 -14.83 35.24 -14.34
N SER A 297 -15.04 35.48 -13.05
CA SER A 297 -15.16 36.85 -12.53
C SER A 297 -13.82 37.62 -12.69
N PRO A 298 -13.83 38.96 -12.74
CA PRO A 298 -12.61 39.75 -12.79
C PRO A 298 -11.62 39.43 -11.67
N GLN A 299 -12.11 39.09 -10.47
CA GLN A 299 -11.30 38.70 -9.32
C GLN A 299 -10.62 37.34 -9.56
N GLN A 300 -11.36 36.38 -10.13
CA GLN A 300 -10.81 35.07 -10.48
C GLN A 300 -9.75 35.17 -11.57
N LEU A 301 -10.01 35.94 -12.61
CA LEU A 301 -9.02 36.20 -13.67
C LEU A 301 -7.76 36.85 -13.10
N ALA A 302 -7.89 37.89 -12.27
CA ALA A 302 -6.76 38.55 -11.63
C ALA A 302 -5.95 37.60 -10.73
N ALA A 303 -6.60 36.69 -10.01
CA ALA A 303 -5.93 35.71 -9.18
C ALA A 303 -5.10 34.71 -10.01
N VAL A 304 -5.66 34.18 -11.11
CA VAL A 304 -4.95 33.27 -12.01
C VAL A 304 -3.81 33.99 -12.72
N LYS A 305 -4.05 35.20 -13.26
CA LYS A 305 -3.01 36.02 -13.89
C LYS A 305 -1.83 36.22 -12.96
N LYS A 306 -2.09 36.74 -11.78
CA LYS A 306 -1.04 37.04 -10.80
C LYS A 306 -0.30 35.81 -10.33
N TRP A 307 -1.00 34.67 -10.16
CA TRP A 307 -0.36 33.40 -9.81
C TRP A 307 0.64 32.98 -10.90
N ILE A 308 0.27 33.05 -12.17
CA ILE A 308 1.18 32.74 -13.29
C ILE A 308 2.37 33.70 -13.29
N GLU A 309 2.11 35.01 -13.20
CA GLU A 309 3.15 36.08 -13.22
C GLU A 309 4.13 35.96 -12.05
N THR A 310 3.68 35.45 -10.90
CA THR A 310 4.53 35.26 -9.72
C THR A 310 5.19 33.86 -9.66
N GLY A 311 5.19 33.13 -10.77
CA GLY A 311 5.96 31.90 -10.93
C GLY A 311 5.15 30.60 -10.93
N ALA A 312 3.81 30.66 -10.93
CA ALA A 312 2.91 29.50 -10.96
C ALA A 312 3.30 28.44 -9.90
N VAL A 313 3.53 28.86 -8.67
CA VAL A 313 4.10 28.04 -7.59
C VAL A 313 3.00 27.28 -6.84
N LEU A 314 3.28 26.00 -6.47
CA LEU A 314 2.48 25.26 -5.50
C LEU A 314 2.90 25.64 -4.08
N ASP A 315 1.93 25.86 -3.20
CA ASP A 315 2.17 26.20 -1.80
C ASP A 315 2.99 25.13 -1.07
N ALA A 316 3.83 25.57 -0.13
CA ALA A 316 4.69 24.68 0.64
C ALA A 316 3.93 23.66 1.46
N GLY A 317 4.39 22.41 1.39
CA GLY A 317 3.85 21.29 2.17
C GLY A 317 2.85 20.42 1.41
N PHE A 318 2.55 20.74 0.14
CA PHE A 318 1.76 19.90 -0.74
C PHE A 318 2.64 19.21 -1.78
N ALA A 319 2.26 17.97 -2.16
CA ALA A 319 2.90 17.28 -3.27
C ALA A 319 2.20 17.66 -4.60
N THR A 320 2.96 17.70 -5.68
CA THR A 320 2.43 18.08 -7.00
C THR A 320 1.35 17.16 -7.53
N ASN A 321 1.32 15.92 -7.07
CA ASN A 321 0.32 14.91 -7.44
C ASN A 321 -0.86 14.82 -6.45
N ASP A 322 -0.86 15.62 -5.38
CA ASP A 322 -1.99 15.65 -4.46
C ASP A 322 -3.25 16.13 -5.20
N PRO A 323 -4.41 15.45 -5.03
CA PRO A 323 -5.67 15.91 -5.59
C PRO A 323 -6.01 17.32 -5.08
N LEU A 324 -6.58 18.18 -5.94
CA LEU A 324 -6.95 19.57 -5.57
C LEU A 324 -7.78 19.64 -4.31
N ILE A 325 -8.70 18.69 -4.12
CA ILE A 325 -9.57 18.63 -2.92
C ILE A 325 -8.79 18.49 -1.61
N GLN A 326 -7.61 17.88 -1.66
CA GLN A 326 -6.78 17.69 -0.46
C GLN A 326 -5.95 18.93 -0.13
N ILE A 327 -5.62 19.74 -1.14
CA ILE A 327 -4.80 20.94 -0.98
C ILE A 327 -5.62 22.22 -0.76
N MET A 328 -6.86 22.25 -1.27
CA MET A 328 -7.77 23.39 -1.06
C MET A 328 -8.10 23.59 0.42
N PRO A 329 -8.45 24.83 0.84
CA PRO A 329 -8.93 25.08 2.19
C PRO A 329 -10.10 24.18 2.54
N LYS A 330 -10.05 23.58 3.73
CA LYS A 330 -11.16 22.76 4.22
C LYS A 330 -12.32 23.66 4.58
N GLU A 331 -13.49 23.34 4.06
CA GLU A 331 -14.70 24.05 4.42
C GLU A 331 -15.14 23.64 5.82
N VAL A 332 -15.30 24.61 6.68
CA VAL A 332 -15.82 24.39 8.03
C VAL A 332 -17.33 24.54 7.94
N GLN A 333 -18.03 23.45 8.19
CA GLN A 333 -19.50 23.45 8.21
C GLN A 333 -20.03 24.18 9.44
N PRO A 334 -21.24 24.73 9.39
CA PRO A 334 -21.90 25.30 10.54
C PRO A 334 -21.93 24.34 11.74
N PRO A 335 -21.90 24.83 12.97
CA PRO A 335 -21.97 23.98 14.14
C PRO A 335 -23.33 23.27 14.23
N ALA A 336 -23.33 22.03 14.69
CA ALA A 336 -24.55 21.33 15.03
C ALA A 336 -25.27 22.02 16.22
N PRO A 337 -26.60 21.99 16.28
CA PRO A 337 -27.32 22.55 17.43
C PRO A 337 -27.05 21.75 18.70
N ASP A 338 -26.90 22.42 19.81
CA ASP A 338 -26.74 21.76 21.12
C ASP A 338 -27.97 20.95 21.51
N VAL A 339 -29.16 21.47 21.18
CA VAL A 339 -30.45 20.85 21.43
C VAL A 339 -31.33 20.99 20.18
N TYR A 340 -31.99 19.92 19.80
CA TYR A 340 -32.96 19.92 18.71
C TYR A 340 -34.31 20.46 19.20
N PRO A 341 -34.74 21.63 18.79
CA PRO A 341 -36.05 22.21 19.22
C PRO A 341 -37.24 21.45 18.64
N VAL A 342 -37.03 20.72 17.54
CA VAL A 342 -38.05 19.90 16.87
C VAL A 342 -37.40 18.56 16.45
N PRO A 343 -38.20 17.47 16.39
CA PRO A 343 -37.69 16.21 15.83
C PRO A 343 -37.23 16.40 14.39
N ILE A 344 -36.08 15.89 14.06
CA ILE A 344 -35.56 15.84 12.68
C ILE A 344 -35.56 14.39 12.16
N PRO A 345 -35.74 14.19 10.85
CA PRO A 345 -35.67 12.86 10.27
C PRO A 345 -34.25 12.33 10.36
N VAL A 346 -34.12 11.07 10.79
CA VAL A 346 -32.87 10.31 10.67
C VAL A 346 -32.83 9.76 9.24
N THR A 347 -31.91 10.26 8.42
CA THR A 347 -31.78 9.93 7.00
C THR A 347 -30.76 8.84 6.73
N ALA A 348 -29.84 8.60 7.65
CA ALA A 348 -28.82 7.57 7.55
C ALA A 348 -28.53 6.93 8.91
N VAL A 349 -28.36 5.61 8.92
CA VAL A 349 -27.96 4.84 10.11
C VAL A 349 -26.96 3.77 9.70
N ALA A 350 -26.01 3.48 10.57
CA ALA A 350 -25.05 2.39 10.39
C ALA A 350 -24.62 1.78 11.73
N PHE A 351 -24.47 0.46 11.78
CA PHE A 351 -23.80 -0.21 12.88
C PHE A 351 -22.32 -0.37 12.54
N ASN A 352 -21.47 -0.30 13.56
CA ASN A 352 -20.10 -0.75 13.41
C ASN A 352 -20.06 -2.29 13.27
N HIS A 353 -18.88 -2.83 12.93
CA HIS A 353 -18.76 -4.26 12.55
C HIS A 353 -19.17 -5.25 13.66
N ASP A 354 -18.93 -4.89 14.93
CA ASP A 354 -19.27 -5.73 16.09
C ASP A 354 -20.66 -5.46 16.69
N GLY A 355 -21.40 -4.50 16.14
CA GLY A 355 -22.73 -4.11 16.58
C GLY A 355 -22.76 -3.33 17.91
N SER A 356 -21.62 -2.93 18.47
CA SER A 356 -21.54 -2.20 19.74
C SER A 356 -21.91 -0.71 19.64
N LEU A 357 -21.71 -0.12 18.43
CA LEU A 357 -22.00 1.26 18.14
C LEU A 357 -23.04 1.40 17.02
N LEU A 358 -23.95 2.34 17.21
CA LEU A 358 -24.89 2.81 16.18
C LEU A 358 -24.54 4.27 15.84
N ALA A 359 -24.36 4.57 14.57
CA ALA A 359 -24.26 5.93 14.06
C ALA A 359 -25.61 6.36 13.48
N THR A 360 -26.05 7.56 13.81
CA THR A 360 -27.28 8.16 13.24
C THR A 360 -26.99 9.54 12.69
N SER A 361 -27.65 9.91 11.59
CA SER A 361 -27.61 11.28 11.07
C SER A 361 -28.27 12.27 12.03
N GLY A 362 -27.64 13.44 12.16
CA GLY A 362 -28.19 14.64 12.76
C GLY A 362 -28.17 15.81 11.76
N TYR A 363 -28.39 17.02 12.24
CA TYR A 363 -28.28 18.28 11.48
C TYR A 363 -26.87 18.84 11.68
N HIS A 364 -26.05 18.86 10.64
CA HIS A 364 -24.61 19.17 10.68
C HIS A 364 -23.76 18.24 11.56
N GLU A 365 -24.26 17.03 11.84
CA GLU A 365 -23.53 16.06 12.65
C GLU A 365 -23.92 14.60 12.37
N VAL A 366 -23.10 13.69 12.87
CA VAL A 366 -23.42 12.28 13.09
C VAL A 366 -23.25 11.96 14.57
N ILE A 367 -24.24 11.31 15.17
CA ILE A 367 -24.25 10.95 16.59
C ILE A 367 -23.93 9.46 16.69
N LEU A 368 -22.93 9.12 17.48
CA LEU A 368 -22.57 7.75 17.81
C LEU A 368 -23.19 7.36 19.15
N TRP A 369 -23.94 6.27 19.13
CA TRP A 369 -24.65 5.71 20.27
C TRP A 369 -24.04 4.39 20.69
N LYS A 370 -23.98 4.13 21.97
CA LYS A 370 -23.68 2.82 22.50
C LYS A 370 -24.95 1.96 22.46
N VAL A 371 -24.91 0.84 21.74
CA VAL A 371 -26.08 -0.01 21.51
C VAL A 371 -26.61 -0.64 22.81
N ALA A 372 -25.73 -0.94 23.76
CA ALA A 372 -26.07 -1.61 25.00
C ALA A 372 -27.02 -0.82 25.92
N ASP A 373 -26.92 0.51 25.93
CA ASP A 373 -27.66 1.36 26.89
C ASP A 373 -28.25 2.63 26.25
N GLY A 374 -28.05 2.85 24.95
CA GLY A 374 -28.54 4.02 24.23
C GLY A 374 -27.84 5.33 24.58
N SER A 375 -26.71 5.29 25.30
CA SER A 375 -25.96 6.49 25.63
C SER A 375 -25.21 7.06 24.44
N ILE A 376 -25.05 8.39 24.38
CA ILE A 376 -24.24 9.05 23.35
C ILE A 376 -22.77 8.83 23.68
N VAL A 377 -22.05 8.22 22.75
CA VAL A 377 -20.60 8.05 22.83
C VAL A 377 -19.91 9.30 22.31
N ARG A 378 -20.40 9.87 21.19
CA ARG A 378 -19.79 11.02 20.52
C ARG A 378 -20.72 11.70 19.56
N ARG A 379 -20.54 13.02 19.40
CA ARG A 379 -21.10 13.82 18.32
C ARG A 379 -19.96 14.17 17.35
N ILE A 380 -20.07 13.75 16.10
CA ILE A 380 -19.13 14.07 15.02
C ILE A 380 -19.69 15.24 14.26
N THR A 381 -19.08 16.40 14.40
CA THR A 381 -19.49 17.68 13.80
C THR A 381 -18.68 18.01 12.54
N ASN A 382 -18.85 19.20 11.97
CA ASN A 382 -18.23 19.61 10.71
C ASN A 382 -18.67 18.77 9.53
N VAL A 383 -19.95 18.44 9.49
CA VAL A 383 -20.66 17.70 8.45
C VAL A 383 -21.68 18.63 7.82
N ALA A 384 -21.89 18.53 6.50
CA ALA A 384 -22.90 19.30 5.79
C ALA A 384 -24.32 19.06 6.34
N GLU A 385 -25.27 19.91 5.99
CA GLU A 385 -26.62 19.98 6.58
C GLU A 385 -27.29 18.61 6.72
N ARG A 386 -27.25 17.80 5.64
CA ARG A 386 -27.93 16.50 5.58
C ARG A 386 -26.95 15.38 5.33
N VAL A 387 -26.99 14.38 6.18
CA VAL A 387 -26.23 13.14 6.00
C VAL A 387 -27.06 12.15 5.19
N TYR A 388 -26.49 11.62 4.11
CA TYR A 388 -27.17 10.68 3.20
C TYR A 388 -26.71 9.25 3.40
N ASP A 389 -25.44 9.05 3.79
CA ASP A 389 -24.90 7.72 4.05
C ASP A 389 -23.79 7.77 5.12
N ILE A 390 -23.65 6.67 5.85
CA ILE A 390 -22.68 6.50 6.92
C ILE A 390 -22.10 5.10 6.80
N GLN A 391 -20.75 4.98 6.79
CA GLN A 391 -20.09 3.70 6.76
C GLN A 391 -18.92 3.64 7.74
N PHE A 392 -18.84 2.57 8.52
CA PHE A 392 -17.67 2.27 9.34
C PHE A 392 -16.61 1.54 8.52
N THR A 393 -15.34 1.83 8.77
CA THR A 393 -14.24 1.04 8.24
C THR A 393 -14.21 -0.33 8.90
N LYS A 394 -13.68 -1.34 8.20
CA LYS A 394 -13.64 -2.74 8.67
C LYS A 394 -12.88 -2.92 10.00
N ASP A 395 -11.91 -2.07 10.25
CA ASP A 395 -11.14 -2.04 11.50
C ASP A 395 -11.90 -1.37 12.66
N GLY A 396 -13.08 -0.79 12.40
CA GLY A 396 -13.90 -0.09 13.39
C GLY A 396 -13.29 1.20 13.94
N GLN A 397 -12.19 1.72 13.32
CA GLN A 397 -11.50 2.89 13.86
C GLN A 397 -11.96 4.20 13.24
N LYS A 398 -12.53 4.15 12.03
CA LYS A 398 -12.92 5.34 11.28
C LYS A 398 -14.35 5.21 10.77
N ILE A 399 -14.93 6.37 10.47
CA ILE A 399 -16.26 6.49 9.90
C ILE A 399 -16.20 7.40 8.68
N VAL A 400 -16.83 6.99 7.60
CA VAL A 400 -17.01 7.78 6.38
C VAL A 400 -18.44 8.28 6.36
N ILE A 401 -18.61 9.56 6.11
CA ILE A 401 -19.90 10.25 6.12
C ILE A 401 -20.06 10.93 4.76
N ALA A 402 -21.13 10.58 4.04
CA ALA A 402 -21.57 11.28 2.85
C ALA A 402 -22.71 12.24 3.24
N ALA A 403 -22.51 13.52 2.98
CA ALA A 403 -23.43 14.58 3.36
C ALA A 403 -23.54 15.66 2.28
N GLY A 404 -24.48 16.57 2.42
CA GLY A 404 -24.63 17.71 1.53
C GLY A 404 -25.59 18.76 2.06
N THR A 405 -25.45 19.97 1.52
CA THR A 405 -26.42 21.04 1.66
C THR A 405 -27.09 21.21 0.29
N PRO A 406 -28.42 21.02 0.18
CA PRO A 406 -29.12 21.05 -1.09
C PRO A 406 -28.82 22.32 -1.90
N ALA A 407 -28.57 22.18 -3.20
CA ALA A 407 -28.21 23.25 -4.12
C ALA A 407 -26.98 24.08 -3.73
N GLN A 408 -26.07 23.52 -2.95
CA GLN A 408 -24.82 24.18 -2.53
C GLN A 408 -23.62 23.26 -2.60
N ILE A 409 -23.64 22.12 -1.90
CA ILE A 409 -22.47 21.26 -1.77
C ILE A 409 -22.84 19.81 -1.50
N GLY A 410 -22.10 18.90 -2.11
CA GLY A 410 -21.99 17.50 -1.74
C GLY A 410 -20.59 17.19 -1.19
N GLU A 411 -20.51 16.42 -0.12
CA GLU A 411 -19.23 16.04 0.48
C GLU A 411 -19.22 14.60 0.95
N ALA A 412 -18.03 13.99 0.93
CA ALA A 412 -17.73 12.78 1.68
C ALA A 412 -16.49 13.01 2.51
N LYS A 413 -16.59 12.79 3.81
CA LYS A 413 -15.53 13.03 4.78
C LYS A 413 -15.24 11.78 5.59
N ILE A 414 -13.98 11.60 6.01
CA ILE A 414 -13.54 10.52 6.88
C ILE A 414 -13.10 11.08 8.23
N PHE A 415 -13.61 10.47 9.30
CA PHE A 415 -13.35 10.89 10.67
C PHE A 415 -12.77 9.73 11.50
N GLN A 416 -11.96 10.06 12.48
CA GLN A 416 -11.53 9.14 13.54
C GLN A 416 -12.66 8.98 14.56
N ILE A 417 -13.00 7.75 14.93
CA ILE A 417 -14.09 7.48 15.88
C ILE A 417 -13.68 7.87 17.31
N SER A 418 -12.43 7.61 17.69
CA SER A 418 -11.95 7.79 19.08
C SER A 418 -12.00 9.23 19.57
N ASP A 419 -11.82 10.22 18.70
CA ASP A 419 -11.79 11.64 19.05
C ASP A 419 -12.73 12.52 18.20
N GLY A 420 -13.36 11.97 17.16
CA GLY A 420 -14.21 12.69 16.22
C GLY A 420 -13.46 13.61 15.25
N LYS A 421 -12.13 13.50 15.18
CA LYS A 421 -11.30 14.36 14.34
C LYS A 421 -11.49 14.07 12.86
N LEU A 422 -11.67 15.11 12.06
CA LEU A 422 -11.64 15.03 10.61
C LEU A 422 -10.24 14.61 10.14
N LEU A 423 -10.16 13.47 9.45
CA LEU A 423 -8.94 12.95 8.85
C LEU A 423 -8.73 13.47 7.43
N GLY A 424 -9.81 13.67 6.67
CA GLY A 424 -9.74 14.21 5.32
C GLY A 424 -11.08 14.33 4.62
N ASP A 425 -11.10 15.16 3.59
CA ASP A 425 -12.18 15.21 2.61
C ASP A 425 -11.87 14.20 1.51
N LEU A 426 -12.83 13.31 1.21
CA LEU A 426 -12.68 12.27 0.18
C LEU A 426 -13.27 12.74 -1.15
N VAL A 427 -14.42 13.40 -1.07
CA VAL A 427 -15.14 13.96 -2.21
C VAL A 427 -15.73 15.32 -1.80
N ARG A 428 -15.73 16.24 -2.73
CA ARG A 428 -16.45 17.51 -2.63
C ARG A 428 -16.96 17.89 -4.02
N THR A 429 -18.22 18.21 -4.09
CA THR A 429 -18.89 18.67 -5.31
C THR A 429 -19.67 19.94 -5.00
N ASP A 430 -19.78 20.85 -5.95
CA ASP A 430 -20.73 21.97 -5.93
C ASP A 430 -21.94 21.55 -6.77
N ASP A 431 -23.15 21.85 -6.32
CA ASP A 431 -24.40 21.61 -7.06
C ASP A 431 -24.63 22.66 -8.15
#